data_71c7d4add598468a39fef2d603149c43
#
_entry.id   71c7d4add598468a39fef2d603149c43
#
_cell.length_a   1.000
_cell.length_b   1.000
_cell.length_c   1.000
_cell.angle_alpha   90.00
_cell.angle_beta   90.00
_cell.angle_gamma   90.00
#
_symmetry.space_group_name_H-M   'P 1'
#
loop_
_entity.id
_entity.type
_entity.pdbx_description
1 polymer ?
#
loop_
_entity_poly.entity_id
_entity_poly.type
_entity_poly.pdbx_seq_one_letter_code
_entity_poly.pdbx_strand_id
1 'polypeptide(L)'
;RDDVESRGLGDVYKRQLVTTGGHFAYLKIAEGCDKHCTYCIIPKIRGNFRSVPMERLIKEAKELAEQGVKELILVAQETTLYGKDLYGEKCLHRLVEELCKIAGIRWIRILYCYPEEITDELIEVIKKEPKVCHYLDLPIQHASDSILKRMGRRTSKQELTDIVKKLRKEIPDICPVSYTHLTLPPTSRV
;
A
#
# COMPACT_ATOMS: atom_id res chain seq x y z
N ARG A 1 8.27 14.76 -30.52
CA ARG A 1 7.19 15.63 -30.00
C ARG A 1 6.72 15.20 -28.62
N ASP A 2 6.98 13.96 -28.19
CA ASP A 2 6.51 13.40 -26.91
C ASP A 2 7.41 13.71 -25.71
N ASP A 3 8.64 14.17 -25.95
CA ASP A 3 9.62 14.46 -24.89
C ASP A 3 9.40 15.77 -24.12
N VAL A 4 8.60 16.69 -24.65
CA VAL A 4 8.39 18.01 -24.02
C VAL A 4 7.24 17.97 -23.01
N GLU A 5 6.21 17.19 -23.28
CA GLU A 5 5.07 17.04 -22.36
C GLU A 5 5.43 16.19 -21.13
N SER A 6 6.29 15.18 -21.30
CA SER A 6 6.74 14.35 -20.17
C SER A 6 7.65 15.10 -19.19
N ARG A 7 8.42 16.08 -19.65
CA ARG A 7 9.27 16.92 -18.79
C ARG A 7 8.48 17.88 -17.92
N GLY A 8 7.39 18.45 -18.44
CA GLY A 8 6.53 19.36 -17.69
C GLY A 8 5.79 18.67 -16.53
N LEU A 9 5.24 17.49 -16.78
CA LEU A 9 4.55 16.69 -15.76
C LEU A 9 5.52 16.13 -14.72
N GLY A 10 6.73 15.72 -15.12
CA GLY A 10 7.77 15.21 -14.22
C GLY A 10 8.23 16.25 -13.19
N ASP A 11 8.28 17.53 -13.54
CA ASP A 11 8.68 18.61 -12.62
C ASP A 11 7.55 19.05 -11.68
N VAL A 12 6.29 18.96 -12.10
CA VAL A 12 5.13 19.23 -11.25
C VAL A 12 5.02 18.18 -10.13
N TYR A 13 5.34 16.91 -10.43
CA TYR A 13 5.38 15.86 -9.39
C TYR A 13 6.61 15.94 -8.47
N LYS A 14 7.67 16.61 -8.85
CA LYS A 14 8.88 16.81 -8.03
C LYS A 14 8.72 17.89 -6.95
N ARG A 15 7.69 18.72 -7.04
CA ARG A 15 7.40 19.77 -6.05
C ARG A 15 6.10 19.46 -5.32
N GLN A 16 6.01 18.31 -4.67
CA GLN A 16 4.91 18.08 -3.73
C GLN A 16 5.15 18.98 -2.51
N LEU A 17 4.33 20.04 -2.41
CA LEU A 17 4.19 20.78 -1.15
C LEU A 17 3.59 19.80 -0.14
N VAL A 18 4.30 19.56 0.95
CA VAL A 18 3.76 18.82 2.09
C VAL A 18 2.68 19.69 2.72
N THR A 19 1.43 19.42 2.38
CA THR A 19 0.25 20.13 2.92
C THR A 19 -0.28 19.47 4.19
N THR A 20 0.29 18.34 4.58
CA THR A 20 -0.01 17.64 5.84
C THR A 20 0.64 18.36 7.01
N GLY A 21 0.09 18.24 8.21
CA GLY A 21 0.43 19.03 9.40
C GLY A 21 1.86 18.91 9.96
N GLY A 22 2.86 18.68 9.15
CA GLY A 22 4.31 18.73 9.47
C GLY A 22 4.86 17.50 10.21
N HIS A 23 4.04 16.69 10.86
CA HIS A 23 4.49 15.52 11.63
C HIS A 23 4.30 14.18 10.89
N PHE A 24 3.47 14.11 9.87
CA PHE A 24 3.32 12.92 9.02
C PHE A 24 3.32 13.30 7.53
N ALA A 25 3.68 12.36 6.67
CA ALA A 25 3.61 12.51 5.23
C ALA A 25 3.25 11.19 4.55
N TYR A 26 2.57 11.32 3.42
CA TYR A 26 2.31 10.18 2.53
C TYR A 26 3.49 9.96 1.60
N LEU A 27 4.01 8.74 1.59
CA LEU A 27 5.04 8.31 0.65
C LEU A 27 4.38 7.38 -0.37
N LYS A 28 4.21 7.88 -1.60
CA LYS A 28 3.60 7.12 -2.68
C LYS A 28 4.61 6.16 -3.29
N ILE A 29 4.47 4.86 -3.01
CA ILE A 29 5.44 3.83 -3.41
C ILE A 29 5.14 3.20 -4.77
N ALA A 30 3.89 3.26 -5.25
CA ALA A 30 3.49 2.77 -6.56
C ALA A 30 2.23 3.48 -7.08
N GLU A 31 1.92 3.28 -8.35
CA GLU A 31 0.76 3.80 -9.05
C GLU A 31 0.13 2.71 -9.90
N GLY A 32 -1.21 2.74 -10.08
CA GLY A 32 -1.94 1.78 -10.90
C GLY A 32 -2.25 0.47 -10.19
N CYS A 33 -3.01 -0.42 -10.84
CA CYS A 33 -3.41 -1.70 -10.25
C CYS A 33 -3.79 -2.70 -11.35
N ASP A 34 -3.29 -3.95 -11.25
CA ASP A 34 -3.56 -5.03 -12.20
C ASP A 34 -4.60 -6.05 -11.70
N LYS A 35 -5.30 -5.76 -10.60
CA LYS A 35 -6.26 -6.72 -10.00
C LYS A 35 -7.55 -6.87 -10.76
N HIS A 36 -7.98 -5.85 -11.51
CA HIS A 36 -9.20 -5.88 -12.34
C HIS A 36 -10.47 -6.32 -11.59
N CYS A 37 -10.63 -5.88 -10.33
CA CYS A 37 -11.85 -6.11 -9.58
C CYS A 37 -13.06 -5.52 -10.35
N THR A 38 -14.18 -6.24 -10.42
CA THR A 38 -15.31 -5.92 -11.31
C THR A 38 -15.99 -4.58 -11.03
N TYR A 39 -15.85 -4.07 -9.82
CA TYR A 39 -16.40 -2.79 -9.36
C TYR A 39 -15.42 -1.63 -9.41
N CYS A 40 -14.17 -1.87 -9.84
CA CYS A 40 -13.07 -0.91 -9.70
C CYS A 40 -12.67 -0.28 -11.04
N ILE A 41 -12.68 1.05 -11.09
CA ILE A 41 -12.28 1.83 -12.26
C ILE A 41 -10.77 2.09 -12.31
N ILE A 42 -10.03 1.83 -11.25
CA ILE A 42 -8.61 2.18 -11.10
C ILE A 42 -7.74 1.68 -12.27
N PRO A 43 -7.80 0.42 -12.72
CA PRO A 43 -6.99 -0.03 -13.84
C PRO A 43 -7.20 0.81 -15.11
N LYS A 44 -8.42 1.30 -15.31
CA LYS A 44 -8.76 2.12 -16.48
C LYS A 44 -8.23 3.55 -16.38
N ILE A 45 -8.28 4.18 -15.20
CA ILE A 45 -7.91 5.60 -15.03
C ILE A 45 -6.45 5.80 -14.59
N ARG A 46 -5.83 4.80 -13.93
CA ARG A 46 -4.43 4.86 -13.44
C ARG A 46 -3.49 3.95 -14.22
N GLY A 47 -4.04 3.05 -15.06
CA GLY A 47 -3.28 2.09 -15.84
C GLY A 47 -2.68 0.96 -14.99
N ASN A 48 -1.72 0.24 -15.57
CA ASN A 48 -1.06 -0.89 -14.97
C ASN A 48 -0.24 -0.49 -13.75
N PHE A 49 0.01 -1.46 -12.89
CA PHE A 49 0.82 -1.29 -11.68
C PHE A 49 2.26 -0.89 -12.03
N ARG A 50 2.77 0.16 -11.38
CA ARG A 50 4.14 0.68 -11.55
C ARG A 50 4.70 1.09 -10.20
N SER A 51 5.75 0.44 -9.77
CA SER A 51 6.50 0.79 -8.57
C SER A 51 7.40 2.01 -8.80
N VAL A 52 7.62 2.78 -7.75
CA VAL A 52 8.66 3.81 -7.72
C VAL A 52 9.99 3.15 -7.30
N PRO A 53 11.13 3.44 -7.96
CA PRO A 53 12.42 2.87 -7.58
C PRO A 53 12.77 3.12 -6.11
N MET A 54 13.33 2.11 -5.44
CA MET A 54 13.59 2.14 -3.99
C MET A 54 14.50 3.28 -3.58
N GLU A 55 15.54 3.54 -4.35
CA GLU A 55 16.52 4.61 -4.09
C GLU A 55 15.86 5.98 -4.08
N ARG A 56 14.88 6.19 -4.97
CA ARG A 56 14.11 7.43 -5.04
C ARG A 56 13.23 7.59 -3.79
N LEU A 57 12.57 6.53 -3.35
CA LEU A 57 11.73 6.54 -2.15
C LEU A 57 12.55 6.80 -0.89
N ILE A 58 13.73 6.18 -0.78
CA ILE A 58 14.65 6.41 0.36
C ILE A 58 15.11 7.86 0.38
N LYS A 59 15.44 8.43 -0.78
CA LYS A 59 15.84 9.84 -0.89
C LYS A 59 14.69 10.76 -0.44
N GLU A 60 13.50 10.57 -0.97
CA GLU A 60 12.30 11.35 -0.63
C GLU A 60 11.99 11.25 0.88
N ALA A 61 12.07 10.04 1.44
CA ALA A 61 11.83 9.81 2.86
C ALA A 61 12.87 10.52 3.76
N LYS A 62 14.14 10.61 3.35
CA LYS A 62 15.16 11.38 4.05
C LYS A 62 14.87 12.88 4.03
N GLU A 63 14.51 13.42 2.86
CA GLU A 63 14.12 14.82 2.70
C GLU A 63 12.90 15.17 3.58
N LEU A 64 11.90 14.28 3.67
CA LEU A 64 10.76 14.44 4.58
C LEU A 64 11.18 14.41 6.05
N ALA A 65 12.09 13.50 6.43
CA ALA A 65 12.61 13.42 7.80
C ALA A 65 13.35 14.71 8.22
N GLU A 66 14.15 15.28 7.31
CA GLU A 66 14.85 16.57 7.51
C GLU A 66 13.87 17.73 7.69
N GLN A 67 12.71 17.69 7.04
CA GLN A 67 11.60 18.64 7.20
C GLN A 67 10.81 18.45 8.51
N GLY A 68 11.18 17.47 9.34
CA GLY A 68 10.57 17.23 10.64
C GLY A 68 9.47 16.17 10.66
N VAL A 69 9.17 15.52 9.54
CA VAL A 69 8.20 14.41 9.46
C VAL A 69 8.62 13.27 10.39
N LYS A 70 7.67 12.74 11.18
CA LYS A 70 7.87 11.66 12.14
C LYS A 70 7.20 10.35 11.73
N GLU A 71 6.12 10.43 10.96
CA GLU A 71 5.39 9.27 10.46
C GLU A 71 5.36 9.27 8.93
N LEU A 72 5.82 8.16 8.32
CA LEU A 72 5.65 7.88 6.90
C LEU A 72 4.46 6.95 6.71
N ILE A 73 3.53 7.37 5.86
CA ILE A 73 2.37 6.57 5.49
C ILE A 73 2.59 6.09 4.05
N LEU A 74 2.89 4.79 3.89
CA LEU A 74 3.12 4.18 2.59
C LEU A 74 1.80 3.97 1.87
N VAL A 75 1.67 4.50 0.67
CA VAL A 75 0.44 4.46 -0.11
C VAL A 75 0.66 4.03 -1.55
N ALA A 76 -0.26 3.23 -2.05
CA ALA A 76 -0.47 2.89 -3.46
C ALA A 76 -1.91 2.41 -3.62
N GLN A 77 -2.35 2.06 -4.82
CA GLN A 77 -3.60 1.34 -5.01
C GLN A 77 -3.50 -0.13 -4.55
N GLU A 78 -2.27 -0.64 -4.53
CA GLU A 78 -1.87 -1.95 -4.01
C GLU A 78 -0.44 -1.85 -3.52
N THR A 79 -0.21 -1.87 -2.21
CA THR A 79 1.15 -1.71 -1.63
C THR A 79 1.90 -3.03 -1.57
N THR A 80 1.22 -4.14 -1.36
CA THR A 80 1.83 -5.46 -1.15
C THR A 80 2.53 -6.04 -2.39
N LEU A 81 2.23 -5.53 -3.59
CA LEU A 81 2.91 -5.90 -4.83
C LEU A 81 4.18 -5.08 -5.13
N TYR A 82 4.54 -4.13 -4.26
CA TYR A 82 5.70 -3.26 -4.50
C TYR A 82 6.95 -4.04 -4.92
N GLY A 83 7.57 -3.57 -5.98
CA GLY A 83 8.82 -4.10 -6.54
C GLY A 83 8.64 -5.23 -7.56
N LYS A 84 7.47 -5.88 -7.62
CA LYS A 84 7.26 -7.02 -8.52
C LYS A 84 7.51 -6.70 -9.99
N ASP A 85 7.15 -5.51 -10.43
CA ASP A 85 7.36 -5.02 -11.80
C ASP A 85 8.79 -4.58 -12.09
N LEU A 86 9.49 -4.00 -11.09
CA LEU A 86 10.86 -3.49 -11.25
C LEU A 86 11.94 -4.54 -10.98
N TYR A 87 11.73 -5.40 -9.98
CA TYR A 87 12.75 -6.32 -9.47
C TYR A 87 12.39 -7.80 -9.67
N GLY A 88 11.20 -8.09 -10.23
CA GLY A 88 10.73 -9.46 -10.45
C GLY A 88 10.15 -10.14 -9.20
N GLU A 89 10.27 -9.53 -8.03
CA GLU A 89 9.82 -10.04 -6.73
C GLU A 89 9.12 -8.98 -5.89
N LYS A 90 8.33 -9.39 -4.90
CA LYS A 90 7.70 -8.48 -3.94
C LYS A 90 8.76 -7.98 -2.96
N CYS A 91 9.02 -6.68 -2.95
CA CYS A 91 10.11 -6.05 -2.18
C CYS A 91 9.62 -5.08 -1.08
N LEU A 92 8.34 -5.09 -0.72
CA LEU A 92 7.82 -4.16 0.29
C LEU A 92 8.56 -4.30 1.62
N HIS A 93 8.85 -5.53 2.06
CA HIS A 93 9.62 -5.80 3.28
C HIS A 93 11.00 -5.12 3.25
N ARG A 94 11.73 -5.21 2.13
CA ARG A 94 13.05 -4.57 1.98
C ARG A 94 12.96 -3.05 1.98
N LEU A 95 11.94 -2.48 1.32
CA LEU A 95 11.71 -1.04 1.37
C LEU A 95 11.46 -0.58 2.80
N VAL A 96 10.61 -1.29 3.55
CA VAL A 96 10.28 -0.94 4.94
C VAL A 96 11.54 -1.01 5.83
N GLU A 97 12.37 -2.04 5.70
CA GLU A 97 13.65 -2.16 6.41
C GLU A 97 14.57 -0.97 6.15
N GLU A 98 14.70 -0.55 4.88
CA GLU A 98 15.53 0.61 4.53
C GLU A 98 14.95 1.93 5.09
N LEU A 99 13.64 2.09 5.05
CA LEU A 99 12.98 3.27 5.64
C LEU A 99 13.13 3.31 7.17
N CYS A 100 13.15 2.16 7.85
CA CYS A 100 13.39 2.07 9.29
C CYS A 100 14.78 2.58 9.71
N LYS A 101 15.78 2.53 8.82
CA LYS A 101 17.13 3.06 9.09
C LYS A 101 17.20 4.59 9.11
N ILE A 102 16.19 5.28 8.60
CA ILE A 102 16.19 6.74 8.49
C ILE A 102 16.04 7.36 9.88
N ALA A 103 17.02 8.18 10.26
CA ALA A 103 16.97 8.98 11.47
C ALA A 103 15.84 10.02 11.38
N GLY A 104 15.15 10.25 12.49
CA GLY A 104 14.03 11.22 12.55
C GLY A 104 12.65 10.62 12.28
N ILE A 105 12.53 9.56 11.47
CA ILE A 105 11.29 8.80 11.31
C ILE A 105 11.09 7.92 12.56
N ARG A 106 9.87 7.97 13.11
CA ARG A 106 9.46 7.20 14.29
C ARG A 106 8.43 6.12 13.97
N TRP A 107 7.56 6.38 12.97
CA TRP A 107 6.48 5.48 12.59
C TRP A 107 6.42 5.30 11.08
N ILE A 108 6.17 4.07 10.67
CA ILE A 108 5.90 3.68 9.28
C ILE A 108 4.59 2.92 9.27
N ARG A 109 3.61 3.43 8.54
CA ARG A 109 2.29 2.84 8.38
C ARG A 109 2.08 2.38 6.96
N ILE A 110 1.53 1.18 6.79
CA ILE A 110 1.27 0.58 5.48
C ILE A 110 -0.23 0.57 5.24
N LEU A 111 -0.67 1.19 4.15
CA LEU A 111 -2.06 1.22 3.73
C LEU A 111 -2.28 0.39 2.46
N TYR A 112 -3.53 0.00 2.19
CA TYR A 112 -3.98 -0.70 0.98
C TYR A 112 -3.25 -2.02 0.71
N CYS A 113 -3.27 -2.92 1.68
CA CYS A 113 -2.68 -4.26 1.58
C CYS A 113 -3.72 -5.27 1.12
N TYR A 114 -3.44 -5.98 0.03
CA TYR A 114 -4.27 -7.12 -0.36
C TYR A 114 -3.94 -8.33 0.52
N PRO A 115 -4.94 -8.94 1.17
CA PRO A 115 -4.70 -10.06 2.09
C PRO A 115 -3.93 -11.22 1.46
N GLU A 116 -4.27 -11.59 0.22
CA GLU A 116 -3.65 -12.67 -0.54
C GLU A 116 -2.22 -12.39 -1.01
N GLU A 117 -1.76 -11.16 -0.89
CA GLU A 117 -0.42 -10.76 -1.33
C GLU A 117 0.58 -10.56 -0.18
N ILE A 118 0.12 -10.69 1.07
CA ILE A 118 0.98 -10.57 2.25
C ILE A 118 1.94 -11.75 2.29
N THR A 119 3.22 -11.45 2.40
CA THR A 119 4.30 -12.46 2.48
C THR A 119 4.78 -12.64 3.92
N ASP A 120 5.46 -13.75 4.19
CA ASP A 120 6.03 -14.06 5.50
C ASP A 120 7.14 -13.09 5.87
N GLU A 121 7.92 -12.65 4.89
CA GLU A 121 8.99 -11.66 5.06
C GLU A 121 8.40 -10.31 5.51
N LEU A 122 7.24 -9.91 4.95
CA LEU A 122 6.57 -8.68 5.39
C LEU A 122 6.07 -8.80 6.83
N ILE A 123 5.50 -9.95 7.22
CA ILE A 123 5.05 -10.20 8.59
C ILE A 123 6.24 -10.13 9.56
N GLU A 124 7.37 -10.74 9.21
CA GLU A 124 8.58 -10.71 10.03
C GLU A 124 9.13 -9.29 10.22
N VAL A 125 9.12 -8.47 9.17
CA VAL A 125 9.57 -7.07 9.26
C VAL A 125 8.64 -6.27 10.17
N ILE A 126 7.31 -6.40 10.02
CA ILE A 126 6.34 -5.71 10.89
C ILE A 126 6.55 -6.12 12.35
N LYS A 127 6.85 -7.40 12.61
CA LYS A 127 7.08 -7.94 13.94
C LYS A 127 8.38 -7.44 14.58
N LYS A 128 9.46 -7.30 13.79
CA LYS A 128 10.81 -7.01 14.28
C LYS A 128 11.11 -5.52 14.39
N GLU A 129 10.58 -4.73 13.47
CA GLU A 129 10.93 -3.33 13.34
C GLU A 129 10.04 -2.45 14.24
N PRO A 130 10.56 -1.85 15.31
CA PRO A 130 9.76 -1.10 16.28
C PRO A 130 9.18 0.21 15.71
N LYS A 131 9.65 0.65 14.56
CA LYS A 131 9.10 1.81 13.86
C LYS A 131 7.88 1.47 13.02
N VAL A 132 7.66 0.19 12.69
CA VAL A 132 6.52 -0.23 11.88
C VAL A 132 5.30 -0.33 12.76
N CYS A 133 4.25 0.38 12.40
CA CYS A 133 2.98 0.28 13.13
C CYS A 133 2.41 -1.11 13.00
N HIS A 134 1.99 -1.73 14.12
CA HIS A 134 1.23 -2.98 14.12
C HIS A 134 -0.20 -2.72 13.61
N TYR A 135 -0.29 -2.21 12.40
CA TYR A 135 -1.50 -1.80 11.72
C TYR A 135 -1.43 -2.21 10.25
N LEU A 136 -2.47 -2.83 9.74
CA LEU A 136 -2.62 -3.15 8.33
C LEU A 136 -4.04 -2.81 7.86
N ASP A 137 -4.12 -2.06 6.78
CA ASP A 137 -5.36 -1.82 6.06
C ASP A 137 -5.57 -2.97 5.07
N LEU A 138 -6.49 -3.88 5.41
CA LEU A 138 -6.75 -5.15 4.73
C LEU A 138 -8.18 -5.20 4.20
N PRO A 139 -8.49 -4.66 3.02
CA PRO A 139 -9.83 -4.66 2.47
C PRO A 139 -10.26 -6.08 2.05
N ILE A 140 -10.96 -6.79 2.94
CA ILE A 140 -11.49 -8.14 2.68
C ILE A 140 -12.64 -8.15 1.67
N GLN A 141 -13.31 -7.03 1.47
CA GLN A 141 -14.43 -6.79 0.56
C GLN A 141 -15.71 -7.56 0.90
N HIS A 142 -15.66 -8.88 1.08
CA HIS A 142 -16.80 -9.72 1.46
C HIS A 142 -16.34 -11.02 2.14
N ALA A 143 -17.25 -11.70 2.84
CA ALA A 143 -17.00 -12.97 3.53
C ALA A 143 -17.65 -14.19 2.85
N SER A 144 -18.26 -14.01 1.67
CA SER A 144 -18.84 -15.10 0.88
C SER A 144 -18.03 -15.36 -0.37
N ASP A 145 -17.62 -16.60 -0.59
CA ASP A 145 -16.81 -17.00 -1.76
C ASP A 145 -17.52 -16.71 -3.08
N SER A 146 -18.84 -16.93 -3.14
CA SER A 146 -19.62 -16.64 -4.34
C SER A 146 -19.63 -15.14 -4.69
N ILE A 147 -19.67 -14.27 -3.70
CA ILE A 147 -19.60 -12.82 -3.90
C ILE A 147 -18.18 -12.39 -4.25
N LEU A 148 -17.16 -12.87 -3.52
CA LEU A 148 -15.75 -12.59 -3.83
C LEU A 148 -15.41 -12.96 -5.28
N LYS A 149 -15.86 -14.13 -5.75
CA LYS A 149 -15.70 -14.54 -7.15
C LYS A 149 -16.38 -13.58 -8.13
N ARG A 150 -17.62 -13.14 -7.84
CA ARG A 150 -18.33 -12.16 -8.67
C ARG A 150 -17.66 -10.78 -8.66
N MET A 151 -17.00 -10.43 -7.56
CA MET A 151 -16.21 -9.20 -7.44
C MET A 151 -14.85 -9.27 -8.15
N GLY A 152 -14.49 -10.42 -8.75
CA GLY A 152 -13.19 -10.63 -9.37
C GLY A 152 -12.03 -10.74 -8.37
N ARG A 153 -12.35 -11.08 -7.10
CA ARG A 153 -11.34 -11.33 -6.05
C ARG A 153 -10.78 -12.74 -6.20
N ARG A 154 -9.46 -12.86 -6.03
CA ARG A 154 -8.74 -14.14 -6.14
C ARG A 154 -8.46 -14.74 -4.77
N THR A 155 -9.37 -14.53 -3.82
CA THR A 155 -9.27 -15.03 -2.46
C THR A 155 -10.57 -15.65 -2.03
N SER A 156 -10.51 -16.54 -1.04
CA SER A 156 -11.64 -17.21 -0.42
C SER A 156 -11.82 -16.76 1.03
N LYS A 157 -13.02 -17.06 1.60
CA LYS A 157 -13.27 -16.84 3.03
C LYS A 157 -12.24 -17.56 3.91
N GLN A 158 -11.83 -18.77 3.51
CA GLN A 158 -10.86 -19.55 4.27
C GLN A 158 -9.51 -18.87 4.27
N GLU A 159 -8.98 -18.47 3.10
CA GLU A 159 -7.71 -17.75 2.98
C GLU A 159 -7.71 -16.43 3.76
N LEU A 160 -8.81 -15.66 3.71
CA LEU A 160 -8.97 -14.45 4.51
C LEU A 160 -8.94 -14.74 6.02
N THR A 161 -9.56 -15.83 6.44
CA THR A 161 -9.56 -16.25 7.85
C THR A 161 -8.16 -16.67 8.28
N ASP A 162 -7.46 -17.40 7.45
CA ASP A 162 -6.14 -17.95 7.75
C ASP A 162 -5.08 -16.84 7.83
N ILE A 163 -5.11 -15.87 6.92
CA ILE A 163 -4.17 -14.74 6.99
C ILE A 163 -4.40 -13.89 8.25
N VAL A 164 -5.65 -13.63 8.64
CA VAL A 164 -5.95 -12.88 9.88
C VAL A 164 -5.50 -13.65 11.12
N LYS A 165 -5.73 -14.98 11.16
CA LYS A 165 -5.24 -15.84 12.25
C LYS A 165 -3.73 -15.84 12.32
N LYS A 166 -3.06 -15.94 11.17
CA LYS A 166 -1.59 -15.90 11.08
C LYS A 166 -1.04 -14.59 11.60
N LEU A 167 -1.57 -13.46 11.11
CA LEU A 167 -1.18 -12.13 11.58
C LEU A 167 -1.31 -11.99 13.10
N ARG A 168 -2.45 -12.39 13.68
CA ARG A 168 -2.68 -12.31 15.12
C ARG A 168 -1.82 -13.28 15.94
N LYS A 169 -1.42 -14.40 15.37
CA LYS A 169 -0.48 -15.34 16.00
C LYS A 169 0.93 -14.77 16.05
N GLU A 170 1.39 -14.20 14.93
CA GLU A 170 2.76 -13.69 14.81
C GLU A 170 2.94 -12.31 15.47
N ILE A 171 1.89 -11.47 15.43
CA ILE A 171 1.88 -10.12 15.99
C ILE A 171 0.59 -9.96 16.79
N PRO A 172 0.58 -10.33 18.08
CA PRO A 172 -0.65 -10.44 18.89
C PRO A 172 -1.44 -9.14 19.03
N ASP A 173 -0.78 -8.00 18.99
CA ASP A 173 -1.36 -6.64 19.09
C ASP A 173 -1.64 -6.00 17.73
N ILE A 174 -1.53 -6.76 16.61
CA ILE A 174 -1.83 -6.22 15.30
C ILE A 174 -3.28 -5.77 15.18
N CYS A 175 -3.47 -4.60 14.58
CA CYS A 175 -4.76 -4.02 14.26
C CYS A 175 -5.04 -4.13 12.75
N PRO A 176 -5.62 -5.24 12.25
CA PRO A 176 -6.07 -5.32 10.88
C PRO A 176 -7.38 -4.55 10.73
N VAL A 177 -7.36 -3.50 9.93
CA VAL A 177 -8.54 -2.69 9.63
C VAL A 177 -9.09 -3.11 8.28
N SER A 178 -10.38 -3.29 8.19
CA SER A 178 -11.05 -3.64 6.96
C SER A 178 -12.33 -2.86 6.78
N TYR A 179 -12.65 -2.61 5.55
CA TYR A 179 -13.98 -2.19 5.13
C TYR A 179 -14.49 -3.18 4.09
N THR A 180 -15.77 -3.45 4.18
CA THR A 180 -16.47 -4.24 3.22
C THR A 180 -17.31 -3.29 2.38
N HIS A 181 -17.50 -3.57 1.11
CA HIS A 181 -18.48 -2.90 0.27
C HIS A 181 -19.91 -3.30 0.71
N LEU A 182 -20.15 -3.21 2.02
CA LEU A 182 -21.44 -3.39 2.60
C LEU A 182 -22.21 -2.10 2.41
N THR A 183 -23.13 -2.14 1.47
CA THR A 183 -24.27 -1.24 1.42
C THR A 183 -23.97 0.24 1.15
N LEU A 184 -23.57 0.55 -0.06
CA LEU A 184 -24.35 1.58 -0.71
C LEU A 184 -25.67 0.90 -1.11
N PRO A 185 -26.85 1.38 -0.64
CA PRO A 185 -28.11 0.92 -1.20
C PRO A 185 -28.01 1.08 -2.71
N PRO A 186 -28.52 0.14 -3.52
CA PRO A 186 -28.50 0.28 -4.95
C PRO A 186 -29.19 1.61 -5.24
N THR A 187 -28.38 2.63 -5.54
CA THR A 187 -28.92 3.83 -6.14
C THR A 187 -29.43 3.35 -7.49
N SER A 188 -30.71 3.17 -7.57
CA SER A 188 -31.44 2.76 -8.75
C SER A 188 -31.41 3.84 -9.83
N ARG A 189 -30.22 4.41 -10.06
CA ARG A 189 -29.99 5.41 -11.10
C ARG A 189 -28.54 5.35 -11.55
N VAL A 190 -28.27 4.49 -12.46
CA VAL A 190 -27.42 4.74 -13.63
C VAL A 190 -28.08 4.06 -14.80
#